data_f33fd172c94217da8394ef1ebcb007a1
#
_entry.id   f33fd172c94217da8394ef1ebcb007a1
#
_cell.length_a   1.000
_cell.length_b   1.000
_cell.length_c   1.000
_cell.angle_alpha   90.00
_cell.angle_beta   90.00
_cell.angle_gamma   90.00
#
_symmetry.space_group_name_H-M   'P 1'
#
loop_
_entity.id
_entity.type
_entity.pdbx_description
1 polymer ?
#
loop_
_entity_poly.entity_id
_entity_poly.type
_entity_poly.pdbx_seq_one_letter_code
_entity_poly.pdbx_strand_id
1 'polypeptide(L)'
;MSLLRLIFNIAWFLMGGFVMGLAWWLVGVLCFISIIGIPFGRACFVIGELAFWPFGQETVNRKHISGQEDIGTGTLGLVGNVLWFLCFGIWLAIGHLVHALACFITIIGIPFAIQHIKLALLSLTPIGQTIIAKPTY
;
A
#
# COMPACT_ATOMS: atom_id res chain seq x y z
N MET A 1 19.97 -4.94 -4.59
CA MET A 1 19.12 -5.24 -3.40
C MET A 1 19.97 -6.03 -2.42
N SER A 2 19.99 -5.68 -1.13
CA SER A 2 20.75 -6.47 -0.15
C SER A 2 20.11 -7.85 0.06
N LEU A 3 20.93 -8.86 0.36
CA LEU A 3 20.46 -10.23 0.65
C LEU A 3 19.42 -10.22 1.80
N LEU A 4 19.64 -9.39 2.79
CA LEU A 4 18.72 -9.24 3.93
C LEU A 4 17.32 -8.75 3.48
N ARG A 5 17.26 -7.75 2.59
CA ARG A 5 15.99 -7.28 2.02
C ARG A 5 15.26 -8.36 1.24
N LEU A 6 16.02 -9.17 0.48
CA LEU A 6 15.44 -10.29 -0.25
C LEU A 6 14.81 -11.32 0.68
N ILE A 7 15.54 -11.70 1.74
CA ILE A 7 15.04 -12.66 2.74
C ILE A 7 13.77 -12.13 3.42
N PHE A 8 13.78 -10.87 3.84
CA PHE A 8 12.60 -10.26 4.48
C PHE A 8 11.41 -10.16 3.53
N ASN A 9 11.63 -9.84 2.26
CA ASN A 9 10.53 -9.81 1.29
C ASN A 9 9.95 -11.20 1.02
N ILE A 10 10.77 -12.24 0.93
CA ILE A 10 10.30 -13.62 0.77
C ILE A 10 9.49 -14.04 2.01
N ALA A 11 10.02 -13.81 3.21
CA ALA A 11 9.30 -14.11 4.44
C ALA A 11 7.98 -13.32 4.54
N TRP A 12 7.99 -12.03 4.22
CA TRP A 12 6.82 -11.18 4.15
C TRP A 12 5.75 -11.74 3.21
N PHE A 13 6.15 -12.09 1.99
CA PHE A 13 5.25 -12.63 0.98
C PHE A 13 4.50 -13.87 1.48
N LEU A 14 5.20 -14.76 2.21
CA LEU A 14 4.63 -15.98 2.79
C LEU A 14 3.77 -15.71 4.04
N MET A 15 4.07 -14.64 4.81
CA MET A 15 3.40 -14.31 6.08
C MET A 15 2.18 -13.41 5.94
N GLY A 16 1.70 -13.17 4.73
CA GLY A 16 0.49 -12.38 4.48
C GLY A 16 0.62 -11.31 3.40
N GLY A 17 1.83 -10.95 2.98
CA GLY A 17 2.05 -10.00 1.89
C GLY A 17 1.38 -10.41 0.60
N PHE A 18 1.43 -11.70 0.26
CA PHE A 18 0.73 -12.26 -0.88
C PHE A 18 -0.79 -12.03 -0.81
N VAL A 19 -1.40 -12.36 0.30
CA VAL A 19 -2.86 -12.22 0.50
C VAL A 19 -3.27 -10.77 0.40
N MET A 20 -2.55 -9.87 1.07
CA MET A 20 -2.87 -8.46 1.06
C MET A 20 -2.60 -7.80 -0.30
N GLY A 21 -1.54 -8.19 -0.98
CA GLY A 21 -1.27 -7.73 -2.36
C GLY A 21 -2.39 -8.14 -3.33
N LEU A 22 -2.86 -9.39 -3.24
CA LEU A 22 -4.01 -9.84 -4.02
C LEU A 22 -5.29 -9.08 -3.66
N ALA A 23 -5.53 -8.79 -2.38
CA ALA A 23 -6.68 -8.00 -1.95
C ALA A 23 -6.66 -6.60 -2.60
N TRP A 24 -5.50 -5.93 -2.61
CA TRP A 24 -5.33 -4.66 -3.29
C TRP A 24 -5.60 -4.75 -4.80
N TRP A 25 -5.07 -5.76 -5.46
CA TRP A 25 -5.27 -5.95 -6.89
C TRP A 25 -6.71 -6.31 -7.24
N LEU A 26 -7.36 -7.12 -6.41
CA LEU A 26 -8.78 -7.45 -6.59
C LEU A 26 -9.66 -6.20 -6.51
N VAL A 27 -9.46 -5.36 -5.49
CA VAL A 27 -10.16 -4.08 -5.38
C VAL A 27 -9.84 -3.19 -6.58
N GLY A 28 -8.59 -3.17 -7.05
CA GLY A 28 -8.18 -2.44 -8.25
C GLY A 28 -8.93 -2.89 -9.50
N VAL A 29 -9.07 -4.20 -9.71
CA VAL A 29 -9.86 -4.75 -10.83
C VAL A 29 -11.33 -4.34 -10.75
N LEU A 30 -11.94 -4.42 -9.56
CA LEU A 30 -13.33 -3.98 -9.35
C LEU A 30 -13.49 -2.47 -9.65
N CYS A 31 -12.51 -1.65 -9.25
CA CYS A 31 -12.50 -0.24 -9.58
C CYS A 31 -12.41 0.01 -11.10
N PHE A 32 -11.58 -0.73 -11.82
CA PHE A 32 -11.49 -0.61 -13.28
C PHE A 32 -12.79 -1.02 -13.99
N ILE A 33 -13.45 -2.09 -13.53
CA ILE A 33 -14.73 -2.54 -14.08
C ILE A 33 -15.81 -1.46 -13.89
N SER A 34 -15.78 -0.71 -12.80
CA SER A 34 -16.74 0.35 -12.52
C SER A 34 -16.58 1.59 -13.41
N ILE A 35 -15.52 1.69 -14.21
CA ILE A 35 -15.14 2.84 -15.07
C ILE A 35 -14.87 4.11 -14.25
N ILE A 36 -15.78 4.54 -13.39
CA ILE A 36 -15.62 5.70 -12.47
C ILE A 36 -14.45 5.47 -11.51
N GLY A 37 -14.19 4.22 -11.16
CA GLY A 37 -13.11 3.83 -10.26
C GLY A 37 -11.71 3.75 -10.90
N ILE A 38 -11.54 4.03 -12.19
CA ILE A 38 -10.23 3.90 -12.86
C ILE A 38 -9.09 4.63 -12.11
N PRO A 39 -9.23 5.89 -11.63
CA PRO A 39 -8.19 6.54 -10.85
C PRO A 39 -7.84 5.81 -9.55
N PHE A 40 -8.84 5.23 -8.91
CA PHE A 40 -8.67 4.40 -7.70
C PHE A 40 -7.99 3.07 -8.01
N GLY A 41 -8.37 2.44 -9.14
CA GLY A 41 -7.76 1.20 -9.60
C GLY A 41 -6.25 1.33 -9.80
N ARG A 42 -5.80 2.43 -10.39
CA ARG A 42 -4.36 2.71 -10.52
C ARG A 42 -3.66 2.77 -9.17
N ALA A 43 -4.23 3.48 -8.19
CA ALA A 43 -3.69 3.53 -6.83
C ALA A 43 -3.62 2.12 -6.20
N CYS A 44 -4.66 1.30 -6.39
CA CYS A 44 -4.68 -0.08 -5.89
C CYS A 44 -3.54 -0.94 -6.46
N PHE A 45 -3.25 -0.81 -7.75
CA PHE A 45 -2.15 -1.58 -8.36
C PHE A 45 -0.80 -1.12 -7.84
N VAL A 46 -0.57 0.21 -7.71
CA VAL A 46 0.67 0.77 -7.14
C VAL A 46 0.88 0.28 -5.70
N ILE A 47 -0.14 0.41 -4.84
CA ILE A 47 -0.01 0.00 -3.44
C ILE A 47 0.02 -1.52 -3.30
N GLY A 48 -0.69 -2.25 -4.15
CA GLY A 48 -0.62 -3.72 -4.20
C GLY A 48 0.78 -4.22 -4.52
N GLU A 49 1.50 -3.58 -5.45
CA GLU A 49 2.89 -3.88 -5.73
C GLU A 49 3.77 -3.70 -4.48
N LEU A 50 3.61 -2.59 -3.75
CA LEU A 50 4.28 -2.38 -2.47
C LEU A 50 3.87 -3.45 -1.44
N ALA A 51 2.59 -3.83 -1.39
CA ALA A 51 2.10 -4.85 -0.47
C ALA A 51 2.69 -6.24 -0.73
N PHE A 52 3.05 -6.55 -1.98
CA PHE A 52 3.78 -7.77 -2.30
C PHE A 52 5.24 -7.73 -1.85
N TRP A 53 5.91 -6.56 -1.96
CA TRP A 53 7.37 -6.46 -1.82
C TRP A 53 7.82 -5.16 -1.12
N PRO A 54 7.52 -4.97 0.19
CA PRO A 54 7.68 -3.68 0.85
C PRO A 54 9.10 -3.34 1.31
N PHE A 55 9.94 -4.36 1.56
CA PHE A 55 11.28 -4.09 2.09
C PHE A 55 12.23 -3.54 1.02
N GLY A 56 12.72 -2.35 1.24
CA GLY A 56 13.54 -1.60 0.30
C GLY A 56 12.76 -0.60 -0.54
N GLN A 57 11.47 -0.46 -0.28
CA GLN A 57 10.59 0.51 -0.93
C GLN A 57 9.86 1.38 0.11
N GLU A 58 9.42 2.53 -0.33
CA GLU A 58 8.55 3.42 0.44
C GLU A 58 7.63 4.19 -0.51
N THR A 59 6.57 4.74 0.03
CA THR A 59 5.67 5.60 -0.73
C THR A 59 5.91 7.06 -0.41
N VAL A 60 5.70 7.88 -1.41
CA VAL A 60 5.79 9.33 -1.31
C VAL A 60 4.66 9.94 -2.14
N ASN A 61 4.13 11.07 -1.69
CA ASN A 61 3.16 11.82 -2.49
C ASN A 61 3.87 12.39 -3.74
N ARG A 62 3.28 12.19 -4.92
CA ARG A 62 3.86 12.62 -6.20
C ARG A 62 4.17 14.11 -6.25
N LYS A 63 3.39 14.93 -5.56
CA LYS A 63 3.64 16.38 -5.44
C LYS A 63 5.01 16.68 -4.85
N HIS A 64 5.49 15.87 -3.90
CA HIS A 64 6.81 16.07 -3.28
C HIS A 64 7.97 15.76 -4.24
N ILE A 65 7.72 14.92 -5.26
CA ILE A 65 8.74 14.61 -6.27
C ILE A 65 8.71 15.64 -7.40
N SER A 66 7.52 15.95 -7.92
CA SER A 66 7.36 16.83 -9.09
C SER A 66 7.37 18.30 -8.76
N GLY A 67 7.10 18.67 -7.50
CA GLY A 67 6.89 20.06 -7.08
C GLY A 67 5.59 20.68 -7.56
N GLN A 68 4.75 19.91 -8.28
CA GLN A 68 3.47 20.34 -8.84
C GLN A 68 2.33 19.41 -8.44
N GLU A 69 1.12 19.96 -8.37
CA GLU A 69 -0.08 19.16 -8.17
C GLU A 69 -0.53 18.50 -9.48
N ASP A 70 -1.00 17.28 -9.37
CA ASP A 70 -1.73 16.57 -10.42
C ASP A 70 -3.16 16.22 -9.94
N ILE A 71 -3.94 15.54 -10.78
CA ILE A 71 -5.32 15.17 -10.47
C ILE A 71 -5.42 14.37 -9.16
N GLY A 72 -4.43 13.52 -8.87
CA GLY A 72 -4.40 12.67 -7.67
C GLY A 72 -3.82 13.35 -6.42
N THR A 73 -3.13 14.47 -6.56
CA THR A 73 -2.44 15.18 -5.46
C THR A 73 -3.06 16.52 -5.09
N GLY A 74 -4.00 17.01 -5.91
CA GLY A 74 -4.77 18.23 -5.67
C GLY A 74 -6.11 17.96 -4.96
N THR A 75 -7.03 18.90 -5.09
CA THR A 75 -8.36 18.84 -4.46
C THR A 75 -9.16 17.60 -4.90
N LEU A 76 -9.10 17.22 -6.18
CA LEU A 76 -9.77 16.02 -6.68
C LEU A 76 -9.19 14.74 -6.06
N GLY A 77 -7.88 14.69 -5.83
CA GLY A 77 -7.24 13.60 -5.12
C GLY A 77 -7.70 13.51 -3.67
N LEU A 78 -7.87 14.64 -2.99
CA LEU A 78 -8.41 14.68 -1.62
C LEU A 78 -9.85 14.13 -1.58
N VAL A 79 -10.73 14.62 -2.45
CA VAL A 79 -12.11 14.11 -2.55
C VAL A 79 -12.11 12.61 -2.87
N GLY A 80 -11.25 12.19 -3.81
CA GLY A 80 -11.06 10.79 -4.14
C GLY A 80 -10.64 9.95 -2.93
N ASN A 81 -9.70 10.41 -2.13
CA ASN A 81 -9.26 9.71 -0.92
C ASN A 81 -10.37 9.61 0.13
N VAL A 82 -11.23 10.62 0.27
CA VAL A 82 -12.39 10.55 1.18
C VAL A 82 -13.40 9.49 0.72
N LEU A 83 -13.73 9.47 -0.57
CA LEU A 83 -14.61 8.44 -1.13
C LEU A 83 -14.00 7.05 -1.01
N TRP A 84 -12.72 6.93 -1.30
CA TRP A 84 -11.96 5.69 -1.14
C TRP A 84 -12.01 5.18 0.30
N PHE A 85 -11.72 6.04 1.27
CA PHE A 85 -11.76 5.71 2.70
C PHE A 85 -13.08 5.06 3.09
N LEU A 86 -14.21 5.63 2.65
CA LEU A 86 -15.54 5.15 2.98
C LEU A 86 -15.87 3.81 2.29
N CYS A 87 -15.42 3.61 1.06
CA CYS A 87 -15.80 2.42 0.28
C CYS A 87 -14.88 1.21 0.53
N PHE A 88 -13.56 1.41 0.53
CA PHE A 88 -12.59 0.32 0.53
C PHE A 88 -11.44 0.52 1.54
N GLY A 89 -11.02 1.74 1.75
CA GLY A 89 -9.80 2.06 2.49
C GLY A 89 -9.81 1.53 3.91
N ILE A 90 -10.92 1.70 4.62
CA ILE A 90 -11.09 1.22 5.99
C ILE A 90 -10.99 -0.32 6.07
N TRP A 91 -11.55 -1.03 5.11
CA TRP A 91 -11.52 -2.51 5.10
C TRP A 91 -10.14 -3.06 4.83
N LEU A 92 -9.41 -2.45 3.88
CA LEU A 92 -8.01 -2.80 3.63
C LEU A 92 -7.12 -2.46 4.83
N ALA A 93 -7.34 -1.31 5.48
CA ALA A 93 -6.62 -0.94 6.70
C ALA A 93 -6.86 -1.96 7.82
N ILE A 94 -8.09 -2.37 8.05
CA ILE A 94 -8.43 -3.42 9.04
C ILE A 94 -7.72 -4.73 8.69
N GLY A 95 -7.73 -5.14 7.41
CA GLY A 95 -7.02 -6.33 6.96
C GLY A 95 -5.53 -6.29 7.31
N HIS A 96 -4.87 -5.17 7.01
CA HIS A 96 -3.47 -4.98 7.38
C HIS A 96 -3.24 -4.96 8.89
N LEU A 97 -4.14 -4.35 9.68
CA LEU A 97 -4.02 -4.33 11.15
C LEU A 97 -4.16 -5.71 11.77
N VAL A 98 -5.06 -6.55 11.24
CA VAL A 98 -5.19 -7.95 11.69
C VAL A 98 -3.89 -8.72 11.44
N HIS A 99 -3.28 -8.56 10.26
CA HIS A 99 -1.99 -9.19 9.97
C HIS A 99 -0.86 -8.61 10.84
N ALA A 100 -0.86 -7.30 11.10
CA ALA A 100 0.10 -6.68 12.01
C ALA A 100 0.02 -7.30 13.41
N LEU A 101 -1.19 -7.45 13.93
CA LEU A 101 -1.42 -8.06 15.24
C LEU A 101 -0.91 -9.51 15.29
N ALA A 102 -1.20 -10.30 14.27
CA ALA A 102 -0.69 -11.68 14.16
C ALA A 102 0.85 -11.71 14.12
N CYS A 103 1.49 -10.78 13.41
CA CYS A 103 2.95 -10.68 13.36
C CYS A 103 3.56 -10.25 14.70
N PHE A 104 2.89 -9.40 15.49
CA PHE A 104 3.39 -8.96 16.80
C PHE A 104 3.47 -10.08 17.85
N ILE A 105 2.80 -11.19 17.66
CA ILE A 105 2.84 -12.33 18.59
C ILE A 105 4.27 -12.90 18.69
N THR A 106 5.09 -12.72 17.64
CA THR A 106 6.47 -13.20 17.62
C THR A 106 7.45 -12.04 17.49
N ILE A 107 8.59 -12.12 18.19
CA ILE A 107 9.66 -11.10 18.09
C ILE A 107 10.16 -10.96 16.67
N ILE A 108 10.30 -12.07 15.94
CA ILE A 108 10.72 -12.10 14.54
C ILE A 108 9.68 -11.42 13.64
N GLY A 109 8.41 -11.45 14.01
CA GLY A 109 7.32 -10.82 13.29
C GLY A 109 7.25 -9.29 13.42
N ILE A 110 7.93 -8.68 14.38
CA ILE A 110 7.87 -7.22 14.62
C ILE A 110 8.19 -6.40 13.36
N PRO A 111 9.26 -6.65 12.60
CA PRO A 111 9.52 -5.91 11.36
C PRO A 111 8.37 -6.02 10.34
N PHE A 112 7.73 -7.16 10.28
CA PHE A 112 6.58 -7.40 9.39
C PHE A 112 5.32 -6.69 9.89
N ALA A 113 5.07 -6.70 11.19
CA ALA A 113 3.99 -5.94 11.81
C ALA A 113 4.10 -4.44 11.50
N ILE A 114 5.30 -3.87 11.59
CA ILE A 114 5.55 -2.46 11.25
C ILE A 114 5.21 -2.20 9.78
N GLN A 115 5.54 -3.09 8.86
CA GLN A 115 5.17 -2.92 7.44
C GLN A 115 3.66 -2.98 7.23
N HIS A 116 2.95 -3.89 7.91
CA HIS A 116 1.49 -3.94 7.86
C HIS A 116 0.85 -2.65 8.42
N ILE A 117 1.38 -2.08 9.51
CA ILE A 117 0.89 -0.79 10.03
C ILE A 117 1.08 0.34 9.01
N LYS A 118 2.23 0.40 8.35
CA LYS A 118 2.46 1.39 7.27
C LYS A 118 1.46 1.23 6.13
N LEU A 119 1.22 -0.01 5.69
CA LEU A 119 0.25 -0.30 4.65
C LEU A 119 -1.19 -0.02 5.10
N ALA A 120 -1.53 -0.24 6.38
CA ALA A 120 -2.82 0.14 6.95
C ALA A 120 -3.05 1.65 6.84
N LEU A 121 -2.08 2.46 7.25
CA LEU A 121 -2.16 3.92 7.14
C LEU A 121 -2.28 4.36 5.68
N LEU A 122 -1.49 3.76 4.79
CA LEU A 122 -1.51 4.04 3.36
C LEU A 122 -2.85 3.65 2.72
N SER A 123 -3.50 2.60 3.23
CA SER A 123 -4.81 2.16 2.77
C SER A 123 -5.90 3.23 2.93
N LEU A 124 -5.71 4.17 3.83
CA LEU A 124 -6.70 5.23 4.08
C LEU A 124 -6.64 6.35 3.03
N THR A 125 -5.46 6.60 2.46
CA THR A 125 -5.23 7.69 1.50
C THR A 125 -4.24 7.30 0.39
N PRO A 126 -4.56 6.32 -0.47
CA PRO A 126 -3.63 5.78 -1.45
C PRO A 126 -3.47 6.63 -2.70
N ILE A 127 -4.48 7.49 -3.01
CA ILE A 127 -4.47 8.29 -4.23
C ILE A 127 -3.41 9.39 -4.10
N GLY A 128 -2.62 9.57 -5.15
CA GLY A 128 -1.53 10.54 -5.17
C GLY A 128 -0.18 9.97 -4.74
N GLN A 129 -0.14 8.73 -4.25
CA GLN A 129 1.09 8.06 -3.83
C GLN A 129 1.82 7.39 -5.00
N THR A 130 3.13 7.32 -4.89
CA THR A 130 3.99 6.52 -5.78
C THR A 130 5.06 5.82 -4.96
N ILE A 131 5.63 4.78 -5.53
CA ILE A 131 6.68 3.97 -4.88
C ILE A 131 8.05 4.50 -5.29
N ILE A 132 8.92 4.63 -4.32
CA ILE A 132 10.34 4.92 -4.53
C ILE A 132 11.20 3.87 -3.84
N ALA A 133 12.36 3.59 -4.43
CA ALA A 133 13.35 2.72 -3.80
C ALA A 133 14.05 3.47 -2.66
N LYS A 134 14.17 2.80 -1.49
CA LYS A 134 15.01 3.31 -0.40
C LYS A 134 16.48 3.13 -0.73
N PRO A 135 17.31 4.15 -0.49
CA PRO A 135 18.75 3.99 -0.59
C PRO A 135 19.22 2.81 0.27
N THR A 136 20.21 2.08 -0.24
CA THR A 136 20.98 1.12 0.58
C THR A 136 22.03 1.92 1.33
N TYR A 137 21.83 2.07 2.61
CA TYR A 137 22.92 2.48 3.51
C TYR A 137 23.76 1.28 3.86
#